data_7296a6d3781a93433693580f82e3e67f
#
_entry.id   7296a6d3781a93433693580f82e3e67f
#
_cell.length_a   1.000
_cell.length_b   1.000
_cell.length_c   1.000
_cell.angle_alpha   90.00
_cell.angle_beta   90.00
_cell.angle_gamma   90.00
#
_symmetry.space_group_name_H-M   'P 1'
#
loop_
_entity.id
_entity.type
_entity.pdbx_description
1 polymer ?
#
loop_
_entity_poly.entity_id
_entity_poly.type
_entity_poly.pdbx_seq_one_letter_code
_entity_poly.pdbx_strand_id
1 'polypeptide(L)'
;MKNFLNKLFLFIILSTNISFLNSTFANEVKEIIVKGARIDISEDNFGSSIFILDSEEIRLRGLRSAIDAISSSPGVTAKKNGSFGGVGSVRIRGASSSQTLVLIDGIPVNDASSPGGGYNFEYLDTSNIDRIEVLRGSQSTLWGSDAIGGVVNIYTKSAEKNSINLLSEIGSFGLRKINSELGIASNNSKFLFLVDDTSLDGISKADKKDGNVEKDGFETNSYSFKGDIDLNNIQIKGLLSYIKSDVEYDSFGFVTGVQDGDERSITEEFIGNLTIKFNLFDDKLVNTFSVNQSDISRDYFTNDNLTFGADGERKLYRYQGNTGFGEFNKIAFGLEKEESSVNADKLSIDSYFFLYQFQPIKDLVISAGIRNDDNKGFNSKTTRKISAAYRVFDNLSIKTSWGEGFKVPTIFQTTFFCCGAKSANSNIRPEESTSYDLGFDFSLKDKFSFSLVYFKKDINDQINFSFGLGGYENIDFVESDGFEISVNSKISEEINLYLNYSYIDSIDGRGQRLINIPKDSGELALTYNSSFNLSGSLTIKYNGSEIGTYGNLDSWSRADINLFYKLNNFSEVYFRVENLLDKNYQQVFGYGTPDRSGLVGVKVNF
;
A
#
# COMPACT_ATOMS: atom_id res chain seq x y z
N MET A 1 16.75 23.34 10.85
CA MET A 1 17.99 22.58 10.63
C MET A 1 18.96 22.61 11.82
N LYS A 2 19.44 23.75 12.34
CA LYS A 2 20.38 23.77 13.50
C LYS A 2 19.84 23.13 14.80
N ASN A 3 18.57 23.31 15.13
CA ASN A 3 17.97 22.72 16.34
C ASN A 3 17.69 21.22 16.24
N PHE A 4 17.58 20.69 15.03
CA PHE A 4 17.37 19.27 14.76
C PHE A 4 18.69 18.49 14.87
N LEU A 5 19.76 19.01 14.27
CA LEU A 5 21.10 18.42 14.35
C LEU A 5 21.60 18.30 15.81
N ASN A 6 21.30 19.31 16.66
CA ASN A 6 21.67 19.24 18.08
C ASN A 6 20.86 18.19 18.87
N LYS A 7 19.62 17.94 18.51
CA LYS A 7 18.80 16.87 19.13
C LYS A 7 19.21 15.49 18.65
N LEU A 8 19.56 15.35 17.37
CA LEU A 8 20.07 14.11 16.80
C LEU A 8 21.43 13.72 17.39
N PHE A 9 22.32 14.71 17.60
CA PHE A 9 23.64 14.49 18.23
C PHE A 9 23.53 14.04 19.70
N LEU A 10 22.52 14.50 20.44
CA LEU A 10 22.28 14.09 21.81
C LEU A 10 21.78 12.63 21.91
N PHE A 11 21.05 12.15 20.89
CA PHE A 11 20.55 10.77 20.84
C PHE A 11 21.65 9.76 20.48
N ILE A 12 22.61 10.16 19.64
CA ILE A 12 23.77 9.32 19.26
C ILE A 12 24.75 9.14 20.43
N ILE A 13 24.88 10.14 21.31
CA ILE A 13 25.81 10.07 22.47
C ILE A 13 25.27 9.15 23.59
N LEU A 14 23.96 8.92 23.68
CA LEU A 14 23.38 8.00 24.68
C LEU A 14 23.54 6.52 24.32
N SER A 15 23.92 6.18 23.09
CA SER A 15 24.03 4.79 22.61
C SER A 15 25.45 4.17 22.67
N THR A 16 26.46 4.90 23.15
CA THR A 16 27.87 4.45 23.07
C THR A 16 28.38 3.59 24.25
N ASN A 17 27.49 3.13 25.13
CA ASN A 17 27.90 2.23 26.24
C ASN A 17 27.30 0.82 26.14
N ILE A 18 27.25 0.23 24.93
CA ILE A 18 26.90 -1.19 24.78
C ILE A 18 28.19 -1.99 24.65
N SER A 19 28.53 -2.70 25.73
CA SER A 19 29.66 -3.62 25.79
C SER A 19 29.49 -4.75 24.78
N PHE A 20 30.44 -4.89 23.87
CA PHE A 20 30.49 -5.99 22.90
C PHE A 20 30.77 -7.32 23.61
N LEU A 21 29.76 -8.15 23.74
CA LEU A 21 29.92 -9.58 24.04
C LEU A 21 29.97 -10.35 22.73
N ASN A 22 31.13 -10.85 22.37
CA ASN A 22 31.32 -11.74 21.23
C ASN A 22 30.65 -13.10 21.50
N SER A 23 29.56 -13.39 20.84
CA SER A 23 29.04 -14.75 20.66
C SER A 23 28.94 -15.05 19.17
N THR A 24 29.82 -15.90 18.69
CA THR A 24 29.82 -16.44 17.34
C THR A 24 28.74 -17.53 17.22
N PHE A 25 27.57 -17.18 16.76
CA PHE A 25 26.63 -18.10 16.13
C PHE A 25 26.32 -17.53 14.73
N ALA A 26 26.81 -18.25 13.72
CA ALA A 26 26.43 -17.96 12.34
C ALA A 26 25.01 -18.52 12.11
N ASN A 27 23.99 -17.71 12.35
CA ASN A 27 22.70 -17.94 11.71
C ASN A 27 22.79 -17.36 10.30
N GLU A 28 22.46 -18.17 9.29
CA GLU A 28 22.29 -17.67 7.92
C GLU A 28 21.17 -16.63 7.95
N VAL A 29 21.50 -15.40 7.58
CA VAL A 29 20.52 -14.32 7.39
C VAL A 29 19.63 -14.77 6.22
N LYS A 30 18.35 -14.93 6.46
CA LYS A 30 17.39 -15.30 5.43
C LYS A 30 17.29 -14.16 4.42
N GLU A 31 17.75 -14.38 3.20
CA GLU A 31 17.70 -13.40 2.12
C GLU A 31 16.23 -13.07 1.78
N ILE A 32 15.86 -11.80 1.84
CA ILE A 32 14.51 -11.34 1.51
C ILE A 32 14.45 -11.02 0.01
N ILE A 33 13.65 -11.76 -0.75
CA ILE A 33 13.46 -11.52 -2.18
C ILE A 33 12.34 -10.50 -2.40
N VAL A 34 12.63 -9.49 -3.21
CA VAL A 34 11.66 -8.47 -3.66
C VAL A 34 10.81 -9.04 -4.79
N LYS A 35 9.58 -9.41 -4.47
CA LYS A 35 8.65 -10.01 -5.45
C LYS A 35 8.17 -9.00 -6.49
N GLY A 36 8.02 -7.73 -6.12
CA GLY A 36 7.57 -6.64 -7.00
C GLY A 36 8.59 -6.12 -8.00
N ALA A 37 9.81 -6.67 -8.05
CA ALA A 37 10.87 -6.23 -8.96
C ALA A 37 10.79 -6.83 -10.38
N ARG A 38 9.89 -7.78 -10.64
CA ARG A 38 9.77 -8.58 -11.88
C ARG A 38 10.99 -9.45 -12.23
N ILE A 39 12.08 -9.31 -11.53
CA ILE A 39 13.28 -10.15 -11.55
C ILE A 39 13.53 -10.57 -10.10
N ASP A 40 13.92 -11.83 -9.88
CA ASP A 40 14.29 -12.30 -8.55
C ASP A 40 15.56 -11.58 -8.07
N ILE A 41 15.40 -10.65 -7.17
CA ILE A 41 16.45 -9.82 -6.59
C ILE A 41 16.26 -9.72 -5.08
N SER A 42 17.34 -9.83 -4.32
CA SER A 42 17.27 -9.58 -2.87
C SER A 42 17.09 -8.10 -2.56
N GLU A 43 16.49 -7.82 -1.42
CA GLU A 43 16.30 -6.45 -0.91
C GLU A 43 17.61 -5.67 -0.85
N ASP A 44 18.72 -6.30 -0.42
CA ASP A 44 20.04 -5.68 -0.35
C ASP A 44 20.57 -5.24 -1.73
N ASN A 45 20.24 -5.98 -2.78
CA ASN A 45 20.66 -5.74 -4.15
C ASN A 45 19.67 -4.88 -4.95
N PHE A 46 18.51 -4.58 -4.38
CA PHE A 46 17.49 -3.75 -5.02
C PHE A 46 17.83 -2.27 -4.89
N GLY A 47 18.17 -1.62 -6.00
CA GLY A 47 18.66 -0.25 -6.02
C GLY A 47 17.61 0.85 -5.81
N SER A 48 16.30 0.52 -5.81
CA SER A 48 15.21 1.47 -5.50
C SER A 48 14.76 1.35 -4.05
N SER A 49 14.12 2.40 -3.54
CA SER A 49 13.56 2.39 -2.19
C SER A 49 12.38 1.43 -2.07
N ILE A 50 12.45 0.52 -1.11
CA ILE A 50 11.37 -0.43 -0.81
C ILE A 50 11.13 -0.48 0.71
N PHE A 51 9.89 -0.79 1.09
CA PHE A 51 9.50 -1.17 2.45
C PHE A 51 8.76 -2.50 2.38
N ILE A 52 9.09 -3.41 3.26
CA ILE A 52 8.52 -4.75 3.32
C ILE A 52 7.97 -4.98 4.71
N LEU A 53 6.75 -5.48 4.80
CA LEU A 53 6.05 -5.80 6.02
C LEU A 53 5.44 -7.20 5.90
N ASP A 54 5.84 -8.14 6.73
CA ASP A 54 5.32 -9.51 6.73
C ASP A 54 4.14 -9.70 7.69
N SER A 55 3.47 -10.84 7.58
CA SER A 55 2.28 -11.16 8.37
C SER A 55 2.56 -11.26 9.88
N GLU A 56 3.76 -11.68 10.29
CA GLU A 56 4.12 -11.77 11.71
C GLU A 56 4.30 -10.37 12.31
N GLU A 57 4.95 -9.46 11.58
CA GLU A 57 5.07 -8.07 12.02
C GLU A 57 3.73 -7.36 12.04
N ILE A 58 2.88 -7.57 11.01
CA ILE A 58 1.49 -7.09 10.97
C ILE A 58 0.74 -7.55 12.24
N ARG A 59 0.84 -8.83 12.57
CA ARG A 59 0.20 -9.42 13.76
C ARG A 59 0.75 -8.81 15.05
N LEU A 60 2.06 -8.81 15.26
CA LEU A 60 2.69 -8.31 16.49
C LEU A 60 2.39 -6.83 16.74
N ARG A 61 2.35 -6.02 15.70
CA ARG A 61 2.01 -4.60 15.79
C ARG A 61 0.49 -4.37 15.84
N GLY A 62 -0.31 -5.41 15.65
CA GLY A 62 -1.77 -5.35 15.70
C GLY A 62 -2.38 -4.47 14.61
N LEU A 63 -1.80 -4.43 13.43
CA LEU A 63 -2.29 -3.66 12.29
C LEU A 63 -3.48 -4.39 11.65
N ARG A 64 -4.70 -3.86 11.82
CA ARG A 64 -5.95 -4.55 11.42
C ARG A 64 -6.34 -4.29 9.97
N SER A 65 -6.12 -3.09 9.47
CA SER A 65 -6.47 -2.72 8.10
C SER A 65 -5.22 -2.60 7.23
N ALA A 66 -5.36 -2.87 5.93
CA ALA A 66 -4.27 -2.72 4.98
C ALA A 66 -3.72 -1.29 4.96
N ILE A 67 -4.59 -0.28 5.07
CA ILE A 67 -4.18 1.13 5.08
C ILE A 67 -3.30 1.47 6.30
N ASP A 68 -3.62 0.91 7.48
CA ASP A 68 -2.79 1.11 8.69
C ASP A 68 -1.42 0.43 8.54
N ALA A 69 -1.37 -0.75 7.93
CA ALA A 69 -0.14 -1.48 7.65
C ALA A 69 0.73 -0.73 6.61
N ILE A 70 0.16 -0.27 5.52
CA ILE A 70 0.85 0.48 4.47
C ILE A 70 1.36 1.82 5.00
N SER A 71 0.60 2.50 5.88
CA SER A 71 1.00 3.78 6.48
C SER A 71 2.23 3.68 7.39
N SER A 72 2.62 2.47 7.79
CA SER A 72 3.87 2.22 8.52
C SER A 72 5.12 2.36 7.64
N SER A 73 4.95 2.41 6.32
CA SER A 73 6.06 2.68 5.40
C SER A 73 6.47 4.15 5.47
N PRO A 74 7.77 4.47 5.59
CA PRO A 74 8.21 5.85 5.48
C PRO A 74 7.86 6.42 4.10
N GLY A 75 7.57 7.73 4.04
CA GLY A 75 7.14 8.40 2.82
C GLY A 75 5.69 8.16 2.41
N VAL A 76 4.93 7.42 3.21
CA VAL A 76 3.53 7.13 2.96
C VAL A 76 2.62 7.92 3.90
N THR A 77 1.63 8.58 3.32
CA THR A 77 0.55 9.26 4.06
C THR A 77 -0.77 8.56 3.78
N ALA A 78 -1.45 8.11 4.83
CA ALA A 78 -2.79 7.55 4.75
C ALA A 78 -3.83 8.60 5.13
N LYS A 79 -4.97 8.63 4.44
CA LYS A 79 -6.10 9.52 4.71
C LYS A 79 -7.39 8.72 4.71
N LYS A 80 -8.20 8.94 5.74
CA LYS A 80 -9.52 8.33 5.90
C LYS A 80 -10.58 9.42 6.04
N ASN A 81 -11.65 9.32 5.27
CA ASN A 81 -12.80 10.20 5.39
C ASN A 81 -13.72 9.69 6.51
N GLY A 82 -13.46 10.14 7.74
CA GLY A 82 -14.22 9.71 8.91
C GLY A 82 -13.76 8.37 9.49
N SER A 83 -14.70 7.67 10.09
CA SER A 83 -14.49 6.39 10.76
C SER A 83 -14.51 5.20 9.78
N PHE A 84 -14.80 4.02 10.27
CA PHE A 84 -14.78 2.74 9.55
C PHE A 84 -15.57 2.76 8.24
N GLY A 85 -15.00 2.16 7.18
CA GLY A 85 -15.65 2.02 5.87
C GLY A 85 -15.70 3.29 5.02
N GLY A 86 -15.19 4.42 5.49
CA GLY A 86 -15.05 5.62 4.66
C GLY A 86 -14.08 5.43 3.50
N VAL A 87 -13.78 6.51 2.77
CA VAL A 87 -12.77 6.44 1.70
C VAL A 87 -11.38 6.48 2.32
N GLY A 88 -10.66 5.36 2.23
CA GLY A 88 -9.28 5.22 2.67
C GLY A 88 -8.30 5.31 1.51
N SER A 89 -7.47 6.33 1.49
CA SER A 89 -6.51 6.59 0.41
C SER A 89 -5.06 6.62 0.91
N VAL A 90 -4.13 6.19 0.05
CA VAL A 90 -2.69 6.17 0.31
C VAL A 90 -1.99 7.07 -0.70
N ARG A 91 -1.06 7.89 -0.21
CA ARG A 91 -0.22 8.80 -0.99
C ARG A 91 1.25 8.49 -0.71
N ILE A 92 2.05 8.34 -1.75
CA ILE A 92 3.49 8.04 -1.63
C ILE A 92 4.29 9.28 -2.01
N ARG A 93 5.09 9.83 -1.07
CA ARG A 93 5.98 10.99 -1.30
C ARG A 93 5.27 12.17 -1.93
N GLY A 94 4.09 12.52 -1.41
CA GLY A 94 3.29 13.62 -1.92
C GLY A 94 2.54 13.37 -3.24
N ALA A 95 2.70 12.22 -3.89
CA ALA A 95 1.89 11.85 -5.03
C ALA A 95 0.42 11.65 -4.62
N SER A 96 -0.49 11.89 -5.53
CA SER A 96 -1.92 11.62 -5.33
C SER A 96 -2.17 10.11 -5.14
N SER A 97 -3.27 9.74 -4.47
CA SER A 97 -3.69 8.34 -4.38
C SER A 97 -3.95 7.71 -5.74
N SER A 98 -4.38 8.50 -6.72
CA SER A 98 -4.57 8.09 -8.11
C SER A 98 -3.26 7.78 -8.85
N GLN A 99 -2.12 8.19 -8.31
CA GLN A 99 -0.76 8.00 -8.84
C GLN A 99 -0.02 6.86 -8.11
N THR A 100 -0.74 6.08 -7.30
CA THR A 100 -0.25 4.89 -6.60
C THR A 100 -0.91 3.66 -7.19
N LEU A 101 -0.13 2.81 -7.83
CA LEU A 101 -0.64 1.52 -8.32
C LEU A 101 -0.76 0.54 -7.15
N VAL A 102 -1.89 -0.14 -7.06
CA VAL A 102 -2.16 -1.16 -6.05
C VAL A 102 -2.31 -2.51 -6.72
N LEU A 103 -1.56 -3.48 -6.24
CA LEU A 103 -1.58 -4.85 -6.72
C LEU A 103 -1.95 -5.81 -5.59
N ILE A 104 -2.87 -6.74 -5.83
CA ILE A 104 -3.14 -7.89 -4.96
C ILE A 104 -2.75 -9.15 -5.73
N ASP A 105 -1.73 -9.86 -5.26
CA ASP A 105 -1.13 -11.03 -5.97
C ASP A 105 -0.80 -10.75 -7.44
N GLY A 106 -0.39 -9.50 -7.75
CA GLY A 106 -0.03 -9.05 -9.10
C GLY A 106 -1.22 -8.59 -9.98
N ILE A 107 -2.44 -8.58 -9.44
CA ILE A 107 -3.67 -8.08 -10.08
C ILE A 107 -3.77 -6.58 -9.80
N PRO A 108 -3.83 -5.69 -10.81
CA PRO A 108 -4.14 -4.29 -10.60
C PRO A 108 -5.58 -4.12 -10.11
N VAL A 109 -5.74 -3.48 -8.94
CA VAL A 109 -7.06 -3.27 -8.31
C VAL A 109 -7.46 -1.80 -8.23
N ASN A 110 -6.72 -0.92 -8.86
CA ASN A 110 -7.10 0.48 -8.99
C ASN A 110 -8.46 0.60 -9.69
N ASP A 111 -9.38 1.34 -9.10
CA ASP A 111 -10.75 1.45 -9.55
C ASP A 111 -10.89 2.29 -10.84
N ALA A 112 -11.15 1.62 -11.96
CA ALA A 112 -11.31 2.27 -13.26
C ALA A 112 -12.49 3.26 -13.30
N SER A 113 -13.52 3.06 -12.47
CA SER A 113 -14.72 3.90 -12.39
C SER A 113 -14.59 5.09 -11.46
N SER A 114 -13.53 5.14 -10.63
CA SER A 114 -13.31 6.27 -9.72
C SER A 114 -12.74 7.48 -10.48
N PRO A 115 -13.03 8.71 -10.02
CA PRO A 115 -12.56 9.92 -10.69
C PRO A 115 -11.07 9.96 -10.98
N GLY A 116 -10.24 9.52 -10.06
CA GLY A 116 -8.79 9.50 -10.22
C GLY A 116 -8.19 8.11 -10.48
N GLY A 117 -8.96 7.04 -10.39
CA GLY A 117 -8.46 5.67 -10.49
C GLY A 117 -7.71 5.20 -9.25
N GLY A 118 -7.95 5.81 -8.08
CA GLY A 118 -7.37 5.35 -6.81
C GLY A 118 -8.08 4.10 -6.27
N TYR A 119 -7.41 3.37 -5.36
CA TYR A 119 -8.00 2.24 -4.65
C TYR A 119 -8.48 2.66 -3.26
N ASN A 120 -9.64 2.17 -2.82
CA ASN A 120 -10.14 2.35 -1.46
C ASN A 120 -9.66 1.20 -0.56
N PHE A 121 -8.73 1.49 0.36
CA PHE A 121 -8.14 0.48 1.23
C PHE A 121 -8.99 0.12 2.47
N GLU A 122 -10.08 0.82 2.75
CA GLU A 122 -10.89 0.59 3.95
C GLU A 122 -11.63 -0.75 3.94
N TYR A 123 -11.83 -1.34 2.76
CA TYR A 123 -12.48 -2.66 2.63
C TYR A 123 -11.50 -3.83 2.78
N LEU A 124 -10.19 -3.55 2.85
CA LEU A 124 -9.16 -4.59 2.89
C LEU A 124 -8.61 -4.78 4.30
N ASP A 125 -9.00 -5.88 4.92
CA ASP A 125 -8.51 -6.34 6.22
C ASP A 125 -7.17 -7.08 6.09
N THR A 126 -6.35 -7.07 7.14
CA THR A 126 -5.03 -7.73 7.14
C THR A 126 -5.11 -9.24 7.41
N SER A 127 -6.26 -9.79 7.75
CA SER A 127 -6.40 -11.22 8.10
C SER A 127 -5.96 -12.17 6.98
N ASN A 128 -6.12 -11.76 5.70
CA ASN A 128 -5.69 -12.51 4.52
C ASN A 128 -4.33 -12.07 3.96
N ILE A 129 -3.63 -11.15 4.60
CA ILE A 129 -2.36 -10.63 4.09
C ILE A 129 -1.18 -11.43 4.65
N ASP A 130 -0.34 -11.92 3.75
CA ASP A 130 0.94 -12.56 4.05
C ASP A 130 2.08 -11.54 4.09
N ARG A 131 2.07 -10.59 3.12
CA ARG A 131 3.16 -9.62 2.96
C ARG A 131 2.68 -8.39 2.20
N ILE A 132 3.20 -7.24 2.58
CA ILE A 132 3.05 -5.97 1.85
C ILE A 132 4.43 -5.50 1.43
N GLU A 133 4.56 -5.09 0.16
CA GLU A 133 5.74 -4.40 -0.37
C GLU A 133 5.32 -3.02 -0.88
N VAL A 134 5.99 -1.97 -0.43
CA VAL A 134 5.78 -0.60 -0.92
C VAL A 134 7.03 -0.16 -1.67
N LEU A 135 6.95 -0.12 -2.99
CA LEU A 135 8.01 0.39 -3.87
C LEU A 135 7.77 1.88 -4.09
N ARG A 136 8.70 2.70 -3.65
CA ARG A 136 8.58 4.17 -3.68
C ARG A 136 9.31 4.77 -4.88
N GLY A 137 8.83 5.95 -5.34
CA GLY A 137 9.30 6.59 -6.57
C GLY A 137 8.68 5.99 -7.83
N SER A 138 8.98 6.55 -8.99
CA SER A 138 8.37 6.14 -10.26
C SER A 138 8.70 4.70 -10.63
N GLN A 139 7.66 3.89 -10.84
CA GLN A 139 7.74 2.46 -11.16
C GLN A 139 7.07 2.12 -12.50
N SER A 140 6.68 3.10 -13.31
CA SER A 140 5.93 2.85 -14.55
C SER A 140 6.70 1.99 -15.56
N THR A 141 8.03 2.02 -15.55
CA THR A 141 8.88 1.12 -16.37
C THR A 141 8.67 -0.36 -16.02
N LEU A 142 8.33 -0.66 -14.76
CA LEU A 142 8.02 -2.01 -14.32
C LEU A 142 6.54 -2.34 -14.48
N TRP A 143 5.64 -1.40 -14.16
CA TRP A 143 4.24 -1.70 -13.91
C TRP A 143 3.25 -0.91 -14.78
N GLY A 144 3.73 0.01 -15.64
CA GLY A 144 2.89 0.79 -16.55
C GLY A 144 2.26 2.01 -15.90
N SER A 145 1.07 2.39 -16.40
CA SER A 145 0.29 3.51 -15.91
C SER A 145 -0.01 3.40 -14.42
N ASP A 146 -0.33 4.53 -13.76
CA ASP A 146 -0.69 4.67 -12.35
C ASP A 146 0.48 4.54 -11.35
N ALA A 147 1.67 4.08 -11.77
CA ALA A 147 2.82 3.86 -10.91
C ALA A 147 3.79 5.07 -10.83
N ILE A 148 3.26 6.30 -10.84
CA ILE A 148 4.02 7.56 -10.72
C ILE A 148 4.60 7.75 -9.32
N GLY A 149 3.77 7.61 -8.28
CA GLY A 149 4.16 7.75 -6.88
C GLY A 149 4.89 6.54 -6.35
N GLY A 150 4.48 5.38 -6.81
CA GLY A 150 4.98 4.08 -6.38
C GLY A 150 3.99 2.96 -6.61
N VAL A 151 4.32 1.79 -6.06
CA VAL A 151 3.47 0.59 -6.11
C VAL A 151 3.30 0.04 -4.71
N VAL A 152 2.06 -0.24 -4.33
CA VAL A 152 1.71 -1.05 -3.16
C VAL A 152 1.39 -2.45 -3.66
N ASN A 153 2.19 -3.42 -3.29
CA ASN A 153 2.02 -4.81 -3.70
C ASN A 153 1.65 -5.66 -2.48
N ILE A 154 0.45 -6.21 -2.48
CA ILE A 154 -0.11 -7.00 -1.40
C ILE A 154 -0.13 -8.46 -1.84
N TYR A 155 0.49 -9.31 -1.05
CA TYR A 155 0.47 -10.77 -1.24
C TYR A 155 -0.46 -11.39 -0.22
N THR A 156 -1.43 -12.16 -0.70
CA THR A 156 -2.35 -12.88 0.16
C THR A 156 -1.74 -14.19 0.66
N LYS A 157 -2.26 -14.69 1.77
CA LYS A 157 -1.84 -15.97 2.36
C LYS A 157 -1.99 -17.14 1.38
N SER A 158 -1.22 -18.18 1.63
CA SER A 158 -1.34 -19.49 0.98
C SER A 158 -1.33 -20.59 2.02
N ALA A 159 -1.96 -21.71 1.75
CA ALA A 159 -1.92 -22.86 2.66
C ALA A 159 -0.50 -23.44 2.71
N GLU A 160 0.08 -23.58 3.90
CA GLU A 160 1.36 -24.26 4.10
C GLU A 160 1.18 -25.71 4.55
N LYS A 161 0.08 -25.98 5.24
CA LYS A 161 -0.32 -27.28 5.78
C LYS A 161 -1.84 -27.39 5.81
N ASN A 162 -2.35 -28.57 6.12
CA ASN A 162 -3.78 -28.73 6.47
C ASN A 162 -4.06 -28.00 7.78
N SER A 163 -5.01 -27.09 7.76
CA SER A 163 -5.32 -26.24 8.92
C SER A 163 -6.75 -25.72 8.86
N ILE A 164 -7.32 -25.48 10.02
CA ILE A 164 -8.54 -24.71 10.21
C ILE A 164 -8.22 -23.62 11.21
N ASN A 165 -8.37 -22.36 10.79
CA ASN A 165 -8.16 -21.20 11.64
C ASN A 165 -9.49 -20.46 11.80
N LEU A 166 -9.86 -20.15 13.04
CA LEU A 166 -11.04 -19.39 13.38
C LEU A 166 -10.64 -18.19 14.22
N LEU A 167 -11.20 -17.02 13.90
CA LEU A 167 -11.01 -15.80 14.65
C LEU A 167 -12.36 -15.14 14.91
N SER A 168 -12.58 -14.67 16.12
CA SER A 168 -13.75 -13.87 16.48
C SER A 168 -13.32 -12.67 17.30
N GLU A 169 -13.84 -11.48 16.97
CA GLU A 169 -13.61 -10.22 17.68
C GLU A 169 -14.93 -9.58 18.08
N ILE A 170 -14.91 -8.93 19.23
CA ILE A 170 -15.96 -8.01 19.67
C ILE A 170 -15.28 -6.75 20.24
N GLY A 171 -15.92 -5.61 20.09
CA GLY A 171 -15.29 -4.37 20.56
C GLY A 171 -16.19 -3.15 20.62
N SER A 172 -15.56 -2.00 20.80
CA SER A 172 -16.20 -0.70 20.78
C SER A 172 -16.93 -0.45 19.47
N PHE A 173 -17.89 0.43 19.48
CA PHE A 173 -18.70 0.86 18.32
C PHE A 173 -19.51 -0.29 17.71
N GLY A 174 -19.89 -1.30 18.52
CA GLY A 174 -20.63 -2.46 18.06
C GLY A 174 -19.83 -3.45 17.21
N LEU A 175 -18.48 -3.37 17.21
CA LEU A 175 -17.65 -4.27 16.42
C LEU A 175 -17.98 -5.73 16.69
N ARG A 176 -18.24 -6.46 15.61
CA ARG A 176 -18.32 -7.92 15.56
C ARG A 176 -17.56 -8.38 14.32
N LYS A 177 -16.67 -9.35 14.49
CA LYS A 177 -15.92 -9.95 13.39
C LYS A 177 -15.82 -11.45 13.57
N ILE A 178 -16.01 -12.17 12.47
CA ILE A 178 -15.76 -13.60 12.37
C ILE A 178 -14.93 -13.84 11.11
N ASN A 179 -13.79 -14.51 11.27
CA ASN A 179 -12.96 -14.94 10.16
C ASN A 179 -12.75 -16.45 10.26
N SER A 180 -12.89 -17.15 9.15
CA SER A 180 -12.70 -18.59 9.02
C SER A 180 -11.79 -18.89 7.86
N GLU A 181 -10.76 -19.71 8.10
CA GLU A 181 -9.75 -20.05 7.10
C GLU A 181 -9.57 -21.58 7.09
N LEU A 182 -9.67 -22.20 5.90
CA LEU A 182 -9.43 -23.61 5.66
C LEU A 182 -8.26 -23.77 4.70
N GLY A 183 -7.15 -24.30 5.20
CA GLY A 183 -5.98 -24.66 4.41
C GLY A 183 -5.93 -26.16 4.12
N ILE A 184 -5.69 -26.50 2.86
CA ILE A 184 -5.45 -27.87 2.41
C ILE A 184 -4.14 -27.87 1.63
N ALA A 185 -3.15 -28.64 2.07
CA ALA A 185 -1.85 -28.69 1.42
C ALA A 185 -1.33 -30.12 1.28
N SER A 186 -0.74 -30.39 0.15
CA SER A 186 0.00 -31.60 -0.16
C SER A 186 1.38 -31.22 -0.75
N ASN A 187 2.18 -32.20 -1.15
CA ASN A 187 3.47 -31.92 -1.77
C ASN A 187 3.37 -31.11 -3.07
N ASN A 188 2.27 -31.26 -3.82
CA ASN A 188 2.12 -30.71 -5.15
C ASN A 188 0.92 -29.76 -5.29
N SER A 189 0.15 -29.54 -4.21
CA SER A 189 -1.00 -28.64 -4.29
C SER A 189 -1.29 -28.00 -2.96
N LYS A 190 -1.73 -26.74 -3.02
CA LYS A 190 -2.10 -25.92 -1.86
C LYS A 190 -3.38 -25.18 -2.20
N PHE A 191 -4.36 -25.26 -1.31
CA PHE A 191 -5.63 -24.56 -1.46
C PHE A 191 -5.98 -23.86 -0.15
N LEU A 192 -6.35 -22.59 -0.23
CA LEU A 192 -6.81 -21.80 0.90
C LEU A 192 -8.20 -21.24 0.59
N PHE A 193 -9.13 -21.47 1.51
CA PHE A 193 -10.46 -20.86 1.51
C PHE A 193 -10.54 -19.94 2.71
N LEU A 194 -11.05 -18.74 2.52
CA LEU A 194 -11.22 -17.75 3.56
C LEU A 194 -12.60 -17.10 3.45
N VAL A 195 -13.25 -16.94 4.60
CA VAL A 195 -14.50 -16.18 4.76
C VAL A 195 -14.29 -15.20 5.90
N ASP A 196 -14.59 -13.94 5.68
CA ASP A 196 -14.54 -12.87 6.68
C ASP A 196 -15.88 -12.12 6.68
N ASP A 197 -16.43 -11.93 7.87
CA ASP A 197 -17.64 -11.15 8.11
C ASP A 197 -17.32 -10.14 9.22
N THR A 198 -17.49 -8.85 8.94
CA THR A 198 -17.23 -7.77 9.87
C THR A 198 -18.38 -6.78 9.86
N SER A 199 -18.89 -6.44 11.03
CA SER A 199 -19.91 -5.40 11.20
C SER A 199 -19.59 -4.49 12.35
N LEU A 200 -19.98 -3.21 12.21
CA LEU A 200 -19.87 -2.17 13.23
C LEU A 200 -21.13 -1.29 13.19
N ASP A 201 -21.64 -0.91 14.37
CA ASP A 201 -22.66 0.18 14.46
C ASP A 201 -22.07 1.54 14.09
N GLY A 202 -20.74 1.69 14.24
CA GLY A 202 -20.00 2.89 13.86
C GLY A 202 -20.17 4.10 14.78
N ILE A 203 -19.74 5.21 14.28
CA ILE A 203 -19.93 6.58 14.81
C ILE A 203 -20.18 7.49 13.61
N SER A 204 -20.75 8.70 13.80
CA SER A 204 -20.85 9.68 12.73
C SER A 204 -19.51 9.90 12.05
N LYS A 205 -19.48 9.88 10.72
CA LYS A 205 -18.28 10.23 9.96
C LYS A 205 -18.01 11.73 9.99
N ALA A 206 -19.05 12.55 10.13
CA ALA A 206 -18.89 13.98 10.42
C ALA A 206 -18.33 14.18 11.84
N ASP A 207 -17.55 15.24 12.04
CA ASP A 207 -16.92 15.47 13.34
C ASP A 207 -17.96 15.81 14.41
N LYS A 208 -17.96 15.08 15.51
CA LYS A 208 -18.83 15.30 16.68
C LYS A 208 -18.70 16.70 17.30
N LYS A 209 -17.58 17.39 17.09
CA LYS A 209 -17.39 18.78 17.52
C LYS A 209 -18.35 19.75 16.85
N ASP A 210 -18.82 19.42 15.66
CA ASP A 210 -19.76 20.22 14.89
C ASP A 210 -21.22 19.86 15.20
N GLY A 211 -21.44 18.97 16.20
CA GLY A 211 -22.77 18.58 16.69
C GLY A 211 -23.29 17.28 16.10
N ASN A 212 -22.51 16.59 15.29
CA ASN A 212 -22.87 15.34 14.62
C ASN A 212 -22.77 14.16 15.60
N VAL A 213 -23.83 13.36 15.71
CA VAL A 213 -23.96 12.33 16.76
C VAL A 213 -24.61 11.02 16.27
N GLU A 214 -25.03 10.94 15.02
CA GLU A 214 -25.59 9.71 14.49
C GLU A 214 -24.54 8.59 14.41
N LYS A 215 -24.96 7.42 14.03
CA LYS A 215 -24.05 6.29 13.85
C LYS A 215 -24.06 5.88 12.38
N ASP A 216 -22.90 5.94 11.76
CA ASP A 216 -22.69 5.46 10.41
C ASP A 216 -22.20 4.00 10.47
N GLY A 217 -23.08 3.08 10.15
CA GLY A 217 -22.80 1.66 10.14
C GLY A 217 -21.82 1.25 9.04
N PHE A 218 -21.17 0.13 9.27
CA PHE A 218 -20.28 -0.51 8.31
C PHE A 218 -20.42 -2.01 8.38
N GLU A 219 -20.70 -2.64 7.23
CA GLU A 219 -20.70 -4.09 7.07
C GLU A 219 -19.84 -4.50 5.88
N THR A 220 -19.05 -5.55 6.04
CA THR A 220 -18.27 -6.13 4.94
C THR A 220 -18.23 -7.64 5.03
N ASN A 221 -18.44 -8.28 3.88
CA ASN A 221 -18.35 -9.72 3.70
C ASN A 221 -17.30 -10.00 2.63
N SER A 222 -16.31 -10.81 2.94
CA SER A 222 -15.32 -11.22 1.95
C SER A 222 -15.17 -12.74 1.86
N TYR A 223 -14.98 -13.21 0.65
CA TYR A 223 -14.77 -14.60 0.30
C TYR A 223 -13.54 -14.70 -0.58
N SER A 224 -12.60 -15.57 -0.23
CA SER A 224 -11.38 -15.75 -1.02
C SER A 224 -11.06 -17.23 -1.19
N PHE A 225 -10.64 -17.58 -2.40
CA PHE A 225 -10.08 -18.87 -2.73
C PHE A 225 -8.75 -18.68 -3.44
N LYS A 226 -7.70 -19.32 -2.93
CA LYS A 226 -6.38 -19.34 -3.55
C LYS A 226 -5.91 -20.77 -3.74
N GLY A 227 -5.41 -21.08 -4.95
CA GLY A 227 -4.89 -22.38 -5.30
C GLY A 227 -3.49 -22.28 -5.92
N ASP A 228 -2.63 -23.23 -5.61
CA ASP A 228 -1.32 -23.43 -6.22
C ASP A 228 -1.14 -24.93 -6.48
N ILE A 229 -0.87 -25.30 -7.73
CA ILE A 229 -0.69 -26.68 -8.18
C ILE A 229 0.64 -26.77 -8.93
N ASP A 230 1.51 -27.65 -8.46
CA ASP A 230 2.81 -27.94 -9.08
C ASP A 230 2.76 -29.29 -9.80
N LEU A 231 2.90 -29.25 -11.11
CA LEU A 231 2.89 -30.40 -12.01
C LEU A 231 4.29 -30.60 -12.61
N ASN A 232 5.31 -30.79 -11.78
CA ASN A 232 6.72 -30.87 -12.15
C ASN A 232 7.23 -29.57 -12.82
N ASN A 233 7.14 -29.47 -14.16
CA ASN A 233 7.65 -28.33 -14.92
C ASN A 233 6.61 -27.21 -15.10
N ILE A 234 5.39 -27.41 -14.65
CA ILE A 234 4.29 -26.45 -14.81
C ILE A 234 3.73 -26.13 -13.43
N GLN A 235 3.69 -24.85 -13.07
CA GLN A 235 3.00 -24.35 -11.89
C GLN A 235 1.77 -23.57 -12.32
N ILE A 236 0.63 -23.88 -11.71
CA ILE A 236 -0.66 -23.20 -11.94
C ILE A 236 -1.07 -22.55 -10.64
N LYS A 237 -1.27 -21.22 -10.67
CA LYS A 237 -1.75 -20.44 -9.53
C LYS A 237 -3.06 -19.75 -9.89
N GLY A 238 -3.96 -19.69 -8.93
CA GLY A 238 -5.23 -18.99 -9.08
C GLY A 238 -5.64 -18.28 -7.80
N LEU A 239 -6.26 -17.13 -7.96
CA LEU A 239 -6.93 -16.38 -6.91
C LEU A 239 -8.32 -15.99 -7.39
N LEU A 240 -9.32 -16.19 -6.55
CA LEU A 240 -10.66 -15.61 -6.69
C LEU A 240 -10.98 -14.94 -5.37
N SER A 241 -11.40 -13.69 -5.40
CA SER A 241 -11.84 -12.97 -4.21
C SER A 241 -13.05 -12.12 -4.55
N TYR A 242 -13.99 -12.06 -3.64
CA TYR A 242 -15.18 -11.21 -3.72
C TYR A 242 -15.35 -10.51 -2.38
N ILE A 243 -15.54 -9.19 -2.43
CA ILE A 243 -15.81 -8.35 -1.26
C ILE A 243 -17.09 -7.57 -1.53
N LYS A 244 -18.01 -7.60 -0.56
CA LYS A 244 -19.18 -6.73 -0.53
C LYS A 244 -19.13 -5.88 0.71
N SER A 245 -19.25 -4.57 0.54
CA SER A 245 -19.25 -3.59 1.63
C SER A 245 -20.50 -2.74 1.54
N ASP A 246 -21.09 -2.49 2.69
CA ASP A 246 -22.25 -1.63 2.90
C ASP A 246 -21.87 -0.59 3.94
N VAL A 247 -21.94 0.68 3.58
CA VAL A 247 -21.36 1.78 4.34
C VAL A 247 -22.35 2.94 4.40
N GLU A 248 -22.74 3.34 5.60
CA GLU A 248 -23.39 4.61 5.86
C GLU A 248 -22.34 5.71 5.96
N TYR A 249 -22.61 6.89 5.42
CA TYR A 249 -21.64 7.98 5.41
C TYR A 249 -22.31 9.35 5.32
N ASP A 250 -21.55 10.38 5.70
CA ASP A 250 -21.95 11.78 5.67
C ASP A 250 -21.43 12.49 4.42
N SER A 251 -22.28 13.24 3.77
CA SER A 251 -21.91 14.00 2.59
C SER A 251 -21.37 15.39 2.96
N PHE A 252 -20.56 15.94 2.05
CA PHE A 252 -20.05 17.30 2.18
C PHE A 252 -20.94 18.30 1.46
N GLY A 253 -21.50 19.25 2.22
CA GLY A 253 -22.19 20.42 1.67
C GLY A 253 -21.26 21.63 1.56
N PHE A 254 -21.28 22.33 0.42
CA PHE A 254 -20.42 23.51 0.19
C PHE A 254 -20.63 24.65 1.21
N VAL A 255 -21.80 24.74 1.82
CA VAL A 255 -22.16 25.78 2.79
C VAL A 255 -22.11 25.27 4.22
N THR A 256 -22.49 24.01 4.41
CA THR A 256 -22.70 23.39 5.73
C THR A 256 -21.51 22.60 6.23
N GLY A 257 -20.56 22.24 5.35
CA GLY A 257 -19.49 21.30 5.69
C GLY A 257 -20.00 19.86 5.68
N VAL A 258 -19.33 18.97 6.43
CA VAL A 258 -19.76 17.58 6.63
C VAL A 258 -20.78 17.56 7.77
N GLN A 259 -21.95 16.97 7.57
CA GLN A 259 -23.03 16.89 8.55
C GLN A 259 -23.72 15.54 8.46
N ASP A 260 -24.31 15.12 9.59
CA ASP A 260 -25.17 13.93 9.67
C ASP A 260 -26.20 13.92 8.54
N GLY A 261 -26.28 12.82 7.80
CA GLY A 261 -27.13 12.65 6.63
C GLY A 261 -27.46 11.18 6.36
N ASP A 262 -28.42 10.94 5.49
CA ASP A 262 -28.98 9.62 5.20
C ASP A 262 -28.38 9.06 3.90
N GLU A 263 -27.03 9.09 3.83
CA GLU A 263 -26.25 8.59 2.71
C GLU A 263 -25.70 7.19 2.99
N ARG A 264 -25.74 6.34 1.96
CA ARG A 264 -25.26 4.96 2.01
C ARG A 264 -24.59 4.59 0.71
N SER A 265 -23.54 3.78 0.75
CA SER A 265 -22.92 3.19 -0.43
C SER A 265 -22.80 1.68 -0.31
N ILE A 266 -23.12 0.97 -1.39
CA ILE A 266 -22.88 -0.45 -1.53
C ILE A 266 -21.78 -0.61 -2.58
N THR A 267 -20.71 -1.30 -2.21
CA THR A 267 -19.59 -1.61 -3.12
C THR A 267 -19.42 -3.12 -3.20
N GLU A 268 -19.36 -3.63 -4.42
CA GLU A 268 -19.03 -5.02 -4.71
C GLU A 268 -17.74 -5.06 -5.54
N GLU A 269 -16.73 -5.80 -5.06
CA GLU A 269 -15.44 -5.94 -5.71
C GLU A 269 -15.17 -7.41 -5.98
N PHE A 270 -14.84 -7.74 -7.23
CA PHE A 270 -14.38 -9.05 -7.64
C PHE A 270 -12.97 -8.96 -8.21
N ILE A 271 -12.07 -9.82 -7.75
CA ILE A 271 -10.75 -9.99 -8.33
C ILE A 271 -10.50 -11.46 -8.65
N GLY A 272 -9.95 -11.70 -9.85
CA GLY A 272 -9.62 -13.03 -10.34
C GLY A 272 -8.26 -13.05 -11.03
N ASN A 273 -7.49 -14.11 -10.78
CA ASN A 273 -6.21 -14.38 -11.43
C ASN A 273 -6.08 -15.84 -11.79
N LEU A 274 -5.52 -16.09 -12.96
CA LEU A 274 -4.96 -17.38 -13.35
C LEU A 274 -3.56 -17.15 -13.90
N THR A 275 -2.57 -17.79 -13.29
CA THR A 275 -1.16 -17.74 -13.70
C THR A 275 -0.64 -19.13 -13.99
N ILE A 276 -0.04 -19.31 -15.15
CA ILE A 276 0.65 -20.52 -15.56
C ILE A 276 2.13 -20.20 -15.74
N LYS A 277 2.98 -20.89 -15.00
CA LYS A 277 4.44 -20.76 -15.06
C LYS A 277 5.04 -22.09 -15.50
N PHE A 278 5.97 -22.05 -16.47
CA PHE A 278 6.69 -23.23 -16.91
C PHE A 278 8.10 -22.87 -17.38
N ASN A 279 8.99 -23.84 -17.29
CA ASN A 279 10.39 -23.69 -17.59
C ASN A 279 10.72 -24.36 -18.92
N LEU A 280 11.60 -23.72 -19.70
CA LEU A 280 12.15 -24.24 -20.95
C LEU A 280 13.69 -24.21 -20.90
N PHE A 281 14.33 -25.05 -21.77
CA PHE A 281 15.78 -25.10 -21.95
C PHE A 281 16.54 -25.37 -20.65
N ASP A 282 16.18 -26.47 -19.95
CA ASP A 282 16.78 -26.86 -18.68
C ASP A 282 16.73 -25.71 -17.64
N ASP A 283 15.53 -25.16 -17.41
CA ASP A 283 15.25 -24.07 -16.49
C ASP A 283 15.90 -22.71 -16.80
N LYS A 284 16.51 -22.56 -17.98
CA LYS A 284 17.15 -21.30 -18.39
C LYS A 284 16.16 -20.21 -18.78
N LEU A 285 14.96 -20.56 -19.22
CA LEU A 285 13.90 -19.63 -19.55
C LEU A 285 12.62 -19.99 -18.76
N VAL A 286 12.28 -19.13 -17.83
CA VAL A 286 11.05 -19.22 -17.06
C VAL A 286 9.99 -18.39 -17.75
N ASN A 287 8.92 -19.03 -18.19
CA ASN A 287 7.80 -18.40 -18.86
C ASN A 287 6.62 -18.29 -17.90
N THR A 288 6.00 -17.13 -17.84
CA THR A 288 4.81 -16.85 -17.02
C THR A 288 3.73 -16.21 -17.89
N PHE A 289 2.58 -16.86 -17.96
CA PHE A 289 1.36 -16.30 -18.55
C PHE A 289 0.38 -16.00 -17.43
N SER A 290 -0.25 -14.84 -17.45
CA SER A 290 -1.31 -14.52 -16.48
C SER A 290 -2.47 -13.78 -17.14
N VAL A 291 -3.66 -14.11 -16.65
CA VAL A 291 -4.90 -13.39 -16.94
C VAL A 291 -5.43 -12.89 -15.60
N ASN A 292 -5.65 -11.59 -15.54
CA ASN A 292 -6.12 -10.90 -14.34
C ASN A 292 -7.39 -10.15 -14.66
N GLN A 293 -8.33 -10.12 -13.73
CA GLN A 293 -9.56 -9.35 -13.80
C GLN A 293 -9.82 -8.69 -12.46
N SER A 294 -10.25 -7.44 -12.48
CA SER A 294 -10.82 -6.76 -11.32
C SER A 294 -12.05 -5.97 -11.74
N ASP A 295 -13.17 -6.21 -11.06
CA ASP A 295 -14.45 -5.59 -11.31
C ASP A 295 -14.90 -4.90 -10.04
N ILE A 296 -15.37 -3.66 -10.13
CA ILE A 296 -15.91 -2.88 -9.02
C ILE A 296 -17.24 -2.30 -9.45
N SER A 297 -18.29 -2.60 -8.67
CA SER A 297 -19.62 -1.99 -8.80
C SER A 297 -19.90 -1.16 -7.55
N ARG A 298 -20.37 0.07 -7.73
CA ARG A 298 -20.70 0.97 -6.62
C ARG A 298 -22.04 1.64 -6.86
N ASP A 299 -22.91 1.54 -5.85
CA ASP A 299 -24.19 2.21 -5.80
C ASP A 299 -24.24 3.16 -4.60
N TYR A 300 -24.65 4.40 -4.83
CA TYR A 300 -24.80 5.45 -3.84
C TYR A 300 -26.26 5.81 -3.66
N PHE A 301 -26.69 5.87 -2.41
CA PHE A 301 -28.06 6.15 -2.04
C PHE A 301 -28.12 7.42 -1.16
N THR A 302 -29.19 8.18 -1.29
CA THR A 302 -29.57 9.26 -0.38
C THR A 302 -31.06 9.09 -0.05
N ASN A 303 -31.42 9.00 1.22
CA ASN A 303 -32.77 8.68 1.69
C ASN A 303 -33.33 7.43 0.97
N ASP A 304 -32.56 6.34 0.96
CA ASP A 304 -32.86 5.06 0.31
C ASP A 304 -33.08 5.13 -1.23
N ASN A 305 -32.89 6.25 -1.85
CA ASN A 305 -33.00 6.38 -3.30
C ASN A 305 -31.62 6.29 -3.98
N LEU A 306 -31.48 5.45 -4.98
CA LEU A 306 -30.27 5.37 -5.80
C LEU A 306 -30.03 6.72 -6.50
N THR A 307 -28.90 7.35 -6.17
CA THR A 307 -28.50 8.66 -6.71
C THR A 307 -27.42 8.58 -7.76
N PHE A 308 -26.53 7.59 -7.63
CA PHE A 308 -25.43 7.37 -8.56
C PHE A 308 -24.99 5.91 -8.53
N GLY A 309 -24.62 5.36 -9.68
CA GLY A 309 -24.01 4.05 -9.80
C GLY A 309 -22.88 4.05 -10.81
N ALA A 310 -21.86 3.25 -10.59
CA ALA A 310 -20.73 3.11 -11.50
C ALA A 310 -20.16 1.70 -11.47
N ASP A 311 -20.00 1.11 -12.66
CA ASP A 311 -19.36 -0.18 -12.88
C ASP A 311 -18.03 0.03 -13.59
N GLY A 312 -16.97 -0.47 -12.98
CA GLY A 312 -15.61 -0.47 -13.53
C GLY A 312 -15.10 -1.89 -13.72
N GLU A 313 -14.55 -2.18 -14.86
CA GLU A 313 -13.89 -3.45 -15.17
C GLU A 313 -12.47 -3.18 -15.65
N ARG A 314 -11.51 -4.01 -15.21
CA ARG A 314 -10.13 -4.01 -15.71
C ARG A 314 -9.69 -5.46 -15.96
N LYS A 315 -9.17 -5.71 -17.15
CA LYS A 315 -8.56 -6.99 -17.56
C LYS A 315 -7.12 -6.77 -17.97
N LEU A 316 -6.22 -7.63 -17.48
CA LEU A 316 -4.80 -7.59 -17.85
C LEU A 316 -4.33 -8.97 -18.27
N TYR A 317 -3.92 -9.07 -19.52
CA TYR A 317 -3.26 -10.24 -20.09
C TYR A 317 -1.76 -9.98 -20.13
N ARG A 318 -0.97 -10.88 -19.55
CA ARG A 318 0.48 -10.71 -19.44
C ARG A 318 1.22 -11.98 -19.86
N TYR A 319 2.26 -11.81 -20.65
CA TYR A 319 3.32 -12.76 -20.81
C TYR A 319 4.63 -12.16 -20.29
N GLN A 320 5.38 -12.93 -19.52
CA GLN A 320 6.71 -12.55 -19.04
C GLN A 320 7.66 -13.73 -19.19
N GLY A 321 8.82 -13.47 -19.80
CA GLY A 321 9.96 -14.37 -19.86
C GLY A 321 11.06 -13.88 -18.93
N ASN A 322 11.58 -14.76 -18.07
CA ASN A 322 12.75 -14.50 -17.23
C ASN A 322 13.86 -15.45 -17.62
N THR A 323 15.06 -14.92 -17.88
CA THR A 323 16.25 -15.70 -18.24
C THR A 323 17.50 -15.08 -17.64
N GLY A 324 18.58 -15.84 -17.61
CA GLY A 324 19.88 -15.37 -17.17
C GLY A 324 21.01 -16.04 -17.95
N PHE A 325 22.17 -15.39 -17.98
CA PHE A 325 23.39 -15.95 -18.53
C PHE A 325 24.58 -15.65 -17.62
N GLY A 326 25.38 -16.68 -17.33
CA GLY A 326 26.37 -16.62 -16.26
C GLY A 326 25.70 -16.45 -14.89
N GLU A 327 26.48 -16.14 -13.89
CA GLU A 327 25.98 -15.97 -12.51
C GLU A 327 25.37 -14.57 -12.26
N PHE A 328 25.69 -13.57 -13.10
CA PHE A 328 25.53 -12.16 -12.78
C PHE A 328 24.58 -11.40 -13.72
N ASN A 329 23.97 -12.10 -14.67
CA ASN A 329 23.12 -11.42 -15.65
C ASN A 329 21.71 -12.02 -15.61
N LYS A 330 20.72 -11.18 -15.34
CA LYS A 330 19.30 -11.55 -15.36
C LYS A 330 18.54 -10.64 -16.32
N ILE A 331 17.63 -11.22 -17.05
CA ILE A 331 16.79 -10.51 -18.02
C ILE A 331 15.33 -10.87 -17.72
N ALA A 332 14.46 -9.86 -17.71
CA ALA A 332 13.02 -10.06 -17.86
C ALA A 332 12.52 -9.26 -19.05
N PHE A 333 11.62 -9.85 -19.81
CA PHE A 333 10.95 -9.21 -20.93
C PHE A 333 9.49 -9.65 -20.97
N GLY A 334 8.62 -8.82 -21.54
CA GLY A 334 7.23 -9.21 -21.60
C GLY A 334 6.37 -8.33 -22.48
N LEU A 335 5.14 -8.83 -22.65
CA LEU A 335 4.06 -8.24 -23.40
C LEU A 335 2.86 -8.17 -22.46
N GLU A 336 2.16 -7.03 -22.47
CA GLU A 336 0.94 -6.86 -21.68
C GLU A 336 -0.14 -6.21 -22.55
N LYS A 337 -1.37 -6.60 -22.32
CA LYS A 337 -2.55 -5.92 -22.83
C LYS A 337 -3.48 -5.67 -21.68
N GLU A 338 -3.75 -4.39 -21.41
CA GLU A 338 -4.73 -3.95 -20.44
C GLU A 338 -5.96 -3.40 -21.15
N GLU A 339 -7.13 -3.81 -20.69
CA GLU A 339 -8.42 -3.31 -21.13
C GLU A 339 -9.20 -2.85 -19.91
N SER A 340 -9.59 -1.58 -19.88
CA SER A 340 -10.44 -1.01 -18.83
C SER A 340 -11.74 -0.53 -19.44
N SER A 341 -12.85 -0.73 -18.74
CA SER A 341 -14.15 -0.21 -19.15
C SER A 341 -14.91 0.39 -17.97
N VAL A 342 -15.68 1.43 -18.25
CA VAL A 342 -16.63 2.06 -17.33
C VAL A 342 -17.91 2.28 -18.12
N ASN A 343 -18.97 1.57 -17.73
CA ASN A 343 -20.21 1.53 -18.50
C ASN A 343 -19.95 1.14 -19.97
N ALA A 344 -20.17 2.05 -20.94
CA ALA A 344 -19.95 1.83 -22.37
C ALA A 344 -18.56 2.26 -22.87
N ASP A 345 -17.83 3.05 -22.10
CA ASP A 345 -16.54 3.62 -22.48
C ASP A 345 -15.40 2.65 -22.20
N LYS A 346 -14.40 2.63 -23.08
CA LYS A 346 -13.29 1.68 -23.03
C LYS A 346 -11.95 2.35 -23.25
N LEU A 347 -10.95 1.86 -22.56
CA LEU A 347 -9.54 2.21 -22.69
C LEU A 347 -8.72 0.94 -22.89
N SER A 348 -7.74 0.94 -23.81
CA SER A 348 -6.85 -0.21 -24.02
C SER A 348 -5.42 0.26 -24.15
N ILE A 349 -4.50 -0.45 -23.46
CA ILE A 349 -3.06 -0.19 -23.49
C ILE A 349 -2.36 -1.49 -23.87
N ASP A 350 -1.57 -1.46 -24.95
CA ASP A 350 -0.67 -2.54 -25.36
C ASP A 350 0.76 -2.16 -24.94
N SER A 351 1.47 -3.05 -24.25
CA SER A 351 2.74 -2.71 -23.62
C SER A 351 3.82 -3.74 -23.89
N TYR A 352 5.06 -3.25 -23.98
CA TYR A 352 6.26 -4.06 -24.18
C TYR A 352 7.32 -3.60 -23.19
N PHE A 353 7.95 -4.50 -22.46
CA PHE A 353 9.02 -4.15 -21.53
C PHE A 353 10.21 -5.06 -21.64
N PHE A 354 11.37 -4.50 -21.28
CA PHE A 354 12.64 -5.19 -21.17
C PHE A 354 13.38 -4.67 -19.94
N LEU A 355 13.85 -5.58 -19.11
CA LEU A 355 14.63 -5.32 -17.91
C LEU A 355 15.91 -6.12 -17.96
N TYR A 356 17.03 -5.49 -17.63
CA TYR A 356 18.33 -6.11 -17.54
C TYR A 356 18.98 -5.77 -16.21
N GLN A 357 19.36 -6.80 -15.48
CA GLN A 357 20.15 -6.69 -14.25
C GLN A 357 21.49 -7.33 -14.48
N PHE A 358 22.54 -6.65 -14.11
CA PHE A 358 23.90 -7.17 -14.19
C PHE A 358 24.72 -6.75 -12.98
N GLN A 359 25.73 -7.56 -12.67
CA GLN A 359 26.64 -7.35 -11.56
C GLN A 359 28.07 -7.25 -12.12
N PRO A 360 28.53 -6.02 -12.45
CA PRO A 360 29.84 -5.82 -13.07
C PRO A 360 31.01 -6.16 -12.14
N ILE A 361 30.82 -6.01 -10.84
CA ILE A 361 31.74 -6.45 -9.77
C ILE A 361 30.93 -7.06 -8.63
N LYS A 362 31.55 -7.86 -7.78
CA LYS A 362 30.90 -8.67 -6.73
C LYS A 362 29.87 -7.90 -5.88
N ASP A 363 30.13 -6.64 -5.56
CA ASP A 363 29.35 -5.86 -4.61
C ASP A 363 28.51 -4.73 -5.26
N LEU A 364 28.45 -4.68 -6.60
CA LEU A 364 27.66 -3.70 -7.35
C LEU A 364 26.66 -4.39 -8.26
N VAL A 365 25.37 -4.16 -8.00
CA VAL A 365 24.27 -4.58 -8.86
C VAL A 365 23.67 -3.38 -9.54
N ILE A 366 23.52 -3.43 -10.86
CA ILE A 366 22.88 -2.40 -11.68
C ILE A 366 21.68 -3.02 -12.39
N SER A 367 20.56 -2.33 -12.35
CA SER A 367 19.34 -2.72 -13.07
C SER A 367 18.91 -1.58 -13.97
N ALA A 368 18.61 -1.91 -15.24
CA ALA A 368 18.11 -0.97 -16.24
C ALA A 368 16.85 -1.55 -16.90
N GLY A 369 15.90 -0.69 -17.18
CA GLY A 369 14.63 -1.06 -17.78
C GLY A 369 14.14 -0.04 -18.79
N ILE A 370 13.38 -0.53 -19.76
CA ILE A 370 12.64 0.27 -20.73
C ILE A 370 11.28 -0.37 -20.95
N ARG A 371 10.26 0.46 -21.04
CA ARG A 371 8.89 0.05 -21.35
C ARG A 371 8.28 1.03 -22.34
N ASN A 372 7.52 0.50 -23.29
CA ASN A 372 6.67 1.28 -24.18
C ASN A 372 5.22 0.87 -23.96
N ASP A 373 4.36 1.86 -23.77
CA ASP A 373 2.92 1.71 -23.62
C ASP A 373 2.24 2.42 -24.78
N ASP A 374 1.51 1.68 -25.60
CA ASP A 374 0.74 2.18 -26.71
C ASP A 374 -0.74 2.26 -26.33
N ASN A 375 -1.24 3.47 -26.20
CA ASN A 375 -2.60 3.75 -25.77
C ASN A 375 -3.43 4.26 -26.94
N LYS A 376 -4.56 3.63 -27.22
CA LYS A 376 -5.42 3.98 -28.36
C LYS A 376 -6.07 5.38 -28.28
N GLY A 377 -6.11 6.01 -27.12
CA GLY A 377 -6.69 7.35 -26.91
C GLY A 377 -5.67 8.48 -26.80
N PHE A 378 -4.39 8.15 -26.57
CA PHE A 378 -3.30 9.09 -26.36
C PHE A 378 -2.05 8.62 -27.12
N ASN A 379 -1.02 9.47 -27.21
CA ASN A 379 0.24 9.08 -27.82
C ASN A 379 0.93 7.97 -27.02
N SER A 380 1.66 7.09 -27.71
CA SER A 380 2.50 6.09 -27.05
C SER A 380 3.54 6.74 -26.14
N LYS A 381 3.81 6.11 -24.98
CA LYS A 381 4.79 6.60 -24.01
C LYS A 381 5.86 5.55 -23.77
N THR A 382 7.12 6.00 -23.85
CA THR A 382 8.27 5.19 -23.44
C THR A 382 8.79 5.69 -22.09
N THR A 383 8.92 4.79 -21.12
CA THR A 383 9.51 5.05 -19.81
C THR A 383 10.79 4.27 -19.63
N ARG A 384 11.74 4.85 -18.89
CA ARG A 384 13.06 4.27 -18.61
C ARG A 384 13.32 4.31 -17.12
N LYS A 385 14.10 3.35 -16.65
CA LYS A 385 14.54 3.27 -15.26
C LYS A 385 15.95 2.73 -15.20
N ILE A 386 16.76 3.29 -14.29
CA ILE A 386 18.05 2.74 -13.90
C ILE A 386 18.17 2.80 -12.39
N SER A 387 18.73 1.75 -11.80
CA SER A 387 19.04 1.73 -10.37
C SER A 387 20.32 0.95 -10.10
N ALA A 388 20.97 1.29 -8.99
CA ALA A 388 22.18 0.60 -8.57
C ALA A 388 22.17 0.42 -7.05
N ALA A 389 22.66 -0.74 -6.61
CA ALA A 389 22.97 -1.02 -5.21
C ALA A 389 24.46 -1.38 -5.12
N TYR A 390 25.20 -0.66 -4.30
CA TYR A 390 26.62 -0.89 -4.07
C TYR A 390 26.90 -1.15 -2.60
N ARG A 391 27.38 -2.35 -2.29
CA ARG A 391 27.84 -2.72 -0.95
C ARG A 391 29.25 -2.22 -0.74
N VAL A 392 29.35 -1.08 -0.03
CA VAL A 392 30.64 -0.42 0.25
C VAL A 392 31.45 -1.21 1.29
N PHE A 393 30.73 -1.73 2.30
CA PHE A 393 31.24 -2.61 3.34
C PHE A 393 30.19 -3.69 3.61
N ASP A 394 30.54 -4.75 4.32
CA ASP A 394 29.61 -5.84 4.65
C ASP A 394 28.35 -5.35 5.38
N ASN A 395 28.43 -4.20 6.01
CA ASN A 395 27.36 -3.60 6.81
C ASN A 395 26.84 -2.26 6.26
N LEU A 396 27.32 -1.79 5.12
CA LEU A 396 26.92 -0.52 4.52
C LEU A 396 26.70 -0.64 3.03
N SER A 397 25.51 -0.32 2.57
CA SER A 397 25.14 -0.25 1.17
C SER A 397 24.70 1.17 0.77
N ILE A 398 25.01 1.58 -0.44
CA ILE A 398 24.51 2.79 -1.09
C ILE A 398 23.58 2.34 -2.21
N LYS A 399 22.38 2.90 -2.23
CA LYS A 399 21.37 2.62 -3.24
C LYS A 399 21.01 3.91 -3.96
N THR A 400 20.82 3.84 -5.26
CA THR A 400 20.35 4.97 -6.05
C THR A 400 19.45 4.51 -7.17
N SER A 401 18.46 5.31 -7.49
CA SER A 401 17.58 5.07 -8.64
C SER A 401 17.18 6.38 -9.31
N TRP A 402 16.98 6.29 -10.61
CA TRP A 402 16.31 7.26 -11.45
C TRP A 402 15.25 6.53 -12.26
N GLY A 403 14.06 7.12 -12.39
CA GLY A 403 12.98 6.52 -13.15
C GLY A 403 11.99 7.55 -13.66
N GLU A 404 11.44 7.25 -14.83
CA GLU A 404 10.31 7.96 -15.44
C GLU A 404 9.00 7.26 -15.07
N GLY A 405 7.93 8.04 -14.95
CA GLY A 405 6.57 7.57 -14.75
C GLY A 405 5.59 8.28 -15.64
N PHE A 406 4.44 7.66 -15.86
CA PHE A 406 3.33 8.30 -16.55
C PHE A 406 2.00 7.74 -16.04
N LYS A 407 0.93 8.49 -16.28
CA LYS A 407 -0.44 8.07 -16.01
C LYS A 407 -1.36 8.56 -17.10
N VAL A 408 -2.10 7.63 -17.68
CA VAL A 408 -3.14 7.95 -18.65
C VAL A 408 -4.35 8.52 -17.90
N PRO A 409 -5.04 9.57 -18.43
CA PRO A 409 -6.31 10.04 -17.87
C PRO A 409 -7.30 8.89 -17.75
N THR A 410 -8.06 8.84 -16.65
CA THR A 410 -9.10 7.83 -16.47
C THR A 410 -10.27 8.08 -17.46
N ILE A 411 -11.07 7.05 -17.69
CA ILE A 411 -12.32 7.18 -18.46
C ILE A 411 -13.20 8.26 -17.84
N PHE A 412 -13.31 8.28 -16.49
CA PHE A 412 -14.07 9.31 -15.80
C PHE A 412 -13.53 10.71 -16.07
N GLN A 413 -12.22 10.94 -15.99
CA GLN A 413 -11.62 12.25 -16.25
C GLN A 413 -11.85 12.77 -17.68
N THR A 414 -11.96 11.85 -18.65
CA THR A 414 -12.16 12.20 -20.06
C THR A 414 -13.62 12.37 -20.46
N THR A 415 -14.56 11.89 -19.65
CA THR A 415 -16.00 11.89 -19.97
C THR A 415 -16.84 12.78 -19.06
N PHE A 416 -16.38 13.02 -17.82
CA PHE A 416 -17.13 13.76 -16.82
C PHE A 416 -17.16 15.28 -17.07
N PHE A 417 -18.34 15.87 -16.96
CA PHE A 417 -18.53 17.32 -16.89
C PHE A 417 -19.73 17.69 -16.03
N CYS A 418 -19.68 18.88 -15.42
CA CYS A 418 -20.73 19.41 -14.54
C CYS A 418 -20.76 20.94 -14.55
N CYS A 419 -21.51 21.53 -13.63
CA CYS A 419 -21.37 22.91 -13.16
C CYS A 419 -21.55 23.96 -14.29
N GLY A 420 -22.33 23.63 -15.34
CA GLY A 420 -22.60 24.50 -16.48
C GLY A 420 -21.69 24.27 -17.70
N ALA A 421 -20.73 23.37 -17.63
CA ALA A 421 -19.98 22.92 -18.81
C ALA A 421 -20.89 22.14 -19.76
N LYS A 422 -20.60 22.21 -21.06
CA LYS A 422 -21.41 21.55 -22.12
C LYS A 422 -20.84 20.17 -22.50
N SER A 423 -19.59 19.92 -22.21
CA SER A 423 -18.88 18.68 -22.50
C SER A 423 -17.64 18.56 -21.62
N ALA A 424 -17.09 17.36 -21.51
CA ALA A 424 -15.80 17.12 -20.89
C ALA A 424 -14.66 17.81 -21.67
N ASN A 425 -13.53 18.04 -20.98
CA ASN A 425 -12.34 18.64 -21.58
C ASN A 425 -11.61 17.64 -22.48
N SER A 426 -11.64 17.87 -23.80
CA SER A 426 -10.98 17.02 -24.80
C SER A 426 -9.45 17.22 -24.89
N ASN A 427 -8.88 18.23 -24.20
CA ASN A 427 -7.46 18.58 -24.27
C ASN A 427 -6.65 18.00 -23.10
N ILE A 428 -7.26 17.13 -22.30
CA ILE A 428 -6.58 16.49 -21.18
C ILE A 428 -5.44 15.59 -21.67
N ARG A 429 -4.27 15.68 -21.02
CA ARG A 429 -3.06 14.94 -21.39
C ARG A 429 -2.65 13.97 -20.29
N PRO A 430 -1.91 12.89 -20.61
CA PRO A 430 -1.31 12.04 -19.61
C PRO A 430 -0.36 12.82 -18.68
N GLU A 431 -0.35 12.44 -17.40
CA GLU A 431 0.62 12.93 -16.42
C GLU A 431 1.97 12.26 -16.66
N GLU A 432 3.05 12.98 -16.45
CA GLU A 432 4.41 12.48 -16.59
C GLU A 432 5.22 12.79 -15.34
N SER A 433 6.14 11.90 -14.97
CA SER A 433 7.00 12.14 -13.81
C SER A 433 8.43 11.69 -14.03
N THR A 434 9.32 12.30 -13.25
CA THR A 434 10.72 11.86 -13.08
C THR A 434 11.02 11.80 -11.59
N SER A 435 11.65 10.73 -11.14
CA SER A 435 12.05 10.57 -9.74
C SER A 435 13.50 10.16 -9.60
N TYR A 436 14.13 10.62 -8.49
CA TYR A 436 15.50 10.33 -8.09
C TYR A 436 15.52 9.91 -6.64
N ASP A 437 16.27 8.85 -6.34
CA ASP A 437 16.52 8.37 -4.97
C ASP A 437 18.02 8.24 -4.72
N LEU A 438 18.43 8.58 -3.48
CA LEU A 438 19.74 8.25 -2.95
C LEU A 438 19.56 7.73 -1.53
N GLY A 439 19.93 6.48 -1.30
CA GLY A 439 19.76 5.79 -0.04
C GLY A 439 21.08 5.29 0.54
N PHE A 440 21.13 5.22 1.88
CA PHE A 440 22.20 4.63 2.68
C PHE A 440 21.58 3.64 3.65
N ASP A 441 21.91 2.36 3.48
CA ASP A 441 21.45 1.29 4.36
C ASP A 441 22.63 0.75 5.16
N PHE A 442 22.50 0.81 6.48
CA PHE A 442 23.47 0.28 7.41
C PHE A 442 22.85 -0.82 8.26
N SER A 443 23.50 -1.97 8.38
CA SER A 443 23.01 -3.08 9.18
C SER A 443 24.11 -3.73 10.02
N LEU A 444 23.78 -4.09 11.26
CA LEU A 444 24.63 -4.86 12.16
C LEU A 444 24.00 -6.24 12.38
N LYS A 445 24.15 -7.13 11.38
CA LYS A 445 23.49 -8.45 11.36
C LYS A 445 21.99 -8.28 11.68
N ASP A 446 21.43 -9.19 12.48
CA ASP A 446 20.01 -9.18 12.86
C ASP A 446 19.69 -8.25 14.03
N LYS A 447 20.64 -7.43 14.49
CA LYS A 447 20.46 -6.63 15.71
C LYS A 447 20.03 -5.20 15.46
N PHE A 448 20.46 -4.63 14.35
CA PHE A 448 20.21 -3.23 14.06
C PHE A 448 20.24 -2.97 12.57
N SER A 449 19.26 -2.27 12.06
CA SER A 449 19.27 -1.70 10.71
C SER A 449 18.87 -0.23 10.75
N PHE A 450 19.50 0.55 9.91
CA PHE A 450 19.24 1.97 9.70
C PHE A 450 19.22 2.25 8.20
N SER A 451 18.17 2.93 7.73
CA SER A 451 18.05 3.40 6.36
C SER A 451 17.79 4.91 6.35
N LEU A 452 18.49 5.62 5.49
CA LEU A 452 18.28 7.03 5.18
C LEU A 452 18.15 7.18 3.68
N VAL A 453 17.03 7.71 3.22
CA VAL A 453 16.78 7.95 1.80
C VAL A 453 16.46 9.42 1.58
N TYR A 454 17.17 10.08 0.69
CA TYR A 454 16.78 11.35 0.06
C TYR A 454 16.06 11.05 -1.24
N PHE A 455 14.97 11.75 -1.51
CA PHE A 455 14.24 11.64 -2.77
C PHE A 455 13.89 13.00 -3.35
N LYS A 456 13.76 13.04 -4.67
CA LYS A 456 13.17 14.16 -5.42
C LYS A 456 12.28 13.60 -6.51
N LYS A 457 11.11 14.20 -6.72
CA LYS A 457 10.14 13.82 -7.75
C LYS A 457 9.49 15.05 -8.35
N ASP A 458 9.46 15.11 -9.66
CA ASP A 458 8.78 16.12 -10.47
C ASP A 458 7.63 15.45 -11.23
N ILE A 459 6.44 16.06 -11.22
CA ILE A 459 5.26 15.61 -11.97
C ILE A 459 4.81 16.76 -12.85
N ASN A 460 4.72 16.52 -14.15
CA ASN A 460 4.21 17.46 -15.13
C ASN A 460 2.80 17.07 -15.55
N ASP A 461 1.99 18.05 -15.96
CA ASP A 461 0.63 17.84 -16.44
C ASP A 461 -0.29 17.09 -15.47
N GLN A 462 -0.12 17.28 -14.15
CA GLN A 462 -0.98 16.63 -13.16
C GLN A 462 -2.45 16.99 -13.41
N ILE A 463 -3.33 15.97 -13.34
CA ILE A 463 -4.75 16.14 -13.63
C ILE A 463 -5.51 16.48 -12.36
N ASN A 464 -6.18 17.63 -12.34
CA ASN A 464 -7.01 18.07 -11.23
C ASN A 464 -8.41 18.45 -11.70
N PHE A 465 -9.39 18.37 -10.78
CA PHE A 465 -10.74 18.89 -11.04
C PHE A 465 -10.77 20.40 -10.93
N SER A 466 -11.42 21.06 -11.88
CA SER A 466 -11.61 22.51 -11.96
C SER A 466 -13.09 22.87 -11.95
N PHE A 467 -13.54 23.51 -10.87
CA PHE A 467 -14.92 24.02 -10.80
C PHE A 467 -15.21 25.07 -11.87
N GLY A 468 -14.21 25.88 -12.24
CA GLY A 468 -14.33 26.92 -13.24
C GLY A 468 -14.56 26.35 -14.66
N LEU A 469 -14.00 25.20 -14.96
CA LEU A 469 -14.21 24.48 -16.21
C LEU A 469 -15.35 23.47 -16.13
N GLY A 470 -15.80 23.13 -14.92
CA GLY A 470 -16.78 22.07 -14.72
C GLY A 470 -16.30 20.69 -15.17
N GLY A 471 -15.02 20.41 -15.02
CA GLY A 471 -14.38 19.17 -15.45
C GLY A 471 -12.92 19.08 -15.02
N TYR A 472 -12.16 18.21 -15.66
CA TYR A 472 -10.74 18.00 -15.34
C TYR A 472 -9.83 18.79 -16.27
N GLU A 473 -8.69 19.24 -15.74
CA GLU A 473 -7.64 19.93 -16.47
C GLU A 473 -6.25 19.52 -15.98
N ASN A 474 -5.24 19.71 -16.83
CA ASN A 474 -3.86 19.54 -16.43
C ASN A 474 -3.38 20.82 -15.75
N ILE A 475 -2.78 20.69 -14.56
CA ILE A 475 -1.99 21.77 -13.93
C ILE A 475 -0.52 21.60 -14.29
N ASP A 476 0.21 22.75 -14.33
CA ASP A 476 1.52 22.79 -14.96
C ASP A 476 2.51 21.80 -14.35
N PHE A 477 2.77 21.87 -13.02
CA PHE A 477 3.75 20.98 -12.44
C PHE A 477 3.64 20.87 -10.92
N VAL A 478 4.14 19.75 -10.38
CA VAL A 478 4.29 19.50 -8.94
C VAL A 478 5.70 19.01 -8.66
N GLU A 479 6.36 19.61 -7.66
CA GLU A 479 7.67 19.18 -7.16
C GLU A 479 7.50 18.64 -5.73
N SER A 480 8.13 17.48 -5.45
CA SER A 480 8.19 16.90 -4.11
C SER A 480 9.61 16.45 -3.81
N ASP A 481 10.17 16.91 -2.71
CA ASP A 481 11.44 16.42 -2.21
C ASP A 481 11.39 16.16 -0.69
N GLY A 482 12.33 15.37 -0.20
CA GLY A 482 12.35 15.06 1.20
C GLY A 482 13.34 13.97 1.58
N PHE A 483 13.24 13.53 2.82
CA PHE A 483 14.02 12.42 3.31
C PHE A 483 13.19 11.48 4.19
N GLU A 484 13.60 10.23 4.22
CA GLU A 484 12.98 9.15 4.93
C GLU A 484 14.02 8.46 5.81
N ILE A 485 13.65 8.15 7.05
CA ILE A 485 14.50 7.43 8.00
C ILE A 485 13.72 6.19 8.46
N SER A 486 14.41 5.05 8.49
CA SER A 486 13.91 3.83 9.11
C SER A 486 14.97 3.27 10.07
N VAL A 487 14.53 2.83 11.24
CA VAL A 487 15.37 2.13 12.21
C VAL A 487 14.63 0.88 12.65
N ASN A 488 15.32 -0.25 12.60
CA ASN A 488 14.89 -1.48 13.25
C ASN A 488 15.99 -1.93 14.20
N SER A 489 15.65 -2.17 15.45
CA SER A 489 16.62 -2.53 16.48
C SER A 489 16.08 -3.62 17.41
N LYS A 490 16.78 -4.73 17.46
CA LYS A 490 16.56 -5.77 18.45
C LYS A 490 17.24 -5.34 19.75
N ILE A 491 16.47 -4.69 20.65
CA ILE A 491 16.97 -4.19 21.95
C ILE A 491 17.35 -5.36 22.87
N SER A 492 16.55 -6.43 22.83
CA SER A 492 16.81 -7.70 23.51
C SER A 492 16.24 -8.85 22.68
N GLU A 493 16.40 -10.11 23.13
CA GLU A 493 15.79 -11.27 22.47
C GLU A 493 14.25 -11.20 22.44
N GLU A 494 13.65 -10.42 23.32
CA GLU A 494 12.19 -10.29 23.46
C GLU A 494 11.66 -8.94 22.97
N ILE A 495 12.51 -7.92 22.79
CA ILE A 495 12.07 -6.54 22.48
C ILE A 495 12.69 -6.05 21.18
N ASN A 496 11.82 -5.69 20.23
CA ASN A 496 12.22 -4.97 19.01
C ASN A 496 11.64 -3.56 19.00
N LEU A 497 12.43 -2.64 18.48
CA LEU A 497 12.07 -1.24 18.22
C LEU A 497 12.01 -1.03 16.70
N TYR A 498 10.90 -0.50 16.24
CA TYR A 498 10.72 0.02 14.88
C TYR A 498 10.49 1.54 14.96
N LEU A 499 11.21 2.29 14.16
CA LEU A 499 10.99 3.73 14.03
C LEU A 499 11.05 4.09 12.55
N ASN A 500 10.09 4.84 12.10
CA ASN A 500 10.16 5.55 10.83
C ASN A 500 9.88 7.04 11.02
N TYR A 501 10.46 7.85 10.14
CA TYR A 501 10.21 9.27 10.06
C TYR A 501 10.35 9.73 8.61
N SER A 502 9.50 10.65 8.20
CA SER A 502 9.49 11.23 6.87
C SER A 502 9.33 12.74 6.93
N TYR A 503 10.15 13.42 6.17
CA TYR A 503 9.97 14.83 5.85
C TYR A 503 9.69 14.95 4.35
N ILE A 504 8.56 15.59 4.00
CA ILE A 504 8.10 15.75 2.61
C ILE A 504 7.73 17.21 2.39
N ASP A 505 8.40 17.90 1.47
CA ASP A 505 7.97 19.19 0.98
C ASP A 505 7.43 19.04 -0.44
N SER A 506 6.16 19.38 -0.64
CA SER A 506 5.47 19.24 -1.93
C SER A 506 4.79 20.55 -2.29
N ILE A 507 5.12 21.09 -3.46
CA ILE A 507 4.60 22.36 -3.96
C ILE A 507 4.10 22.23 -5.39
N ASP A 508 3.11 23.05 -5.74
CA ASP A 508 2.63 23.20 -7.13
C ASP A 508 3.48 24.24 -7.90
N GLY A 509 3.23 24.39 -9.19
CA GLY A 509 3.91 25.35 -10.07
C GLY A 509 3.78 26.82 -9.67
N ARG A 510 2.91 27.14 -8.71
CA ARG A 510 2.75 28.48 -8.11
C ARG A 510 3.50 28.63 -6.79
N GLY A 511 4.23 27.58 -6.37
CA GLY A 511 4.92 27.52 -5.08
C GLY A 511 4.00 27.31 -3.88
N GLN A 512 2.75 26.88 -4.09
CA GLN A 512 1.81 26.60 -3.02
C GLN A 512 1.99 25.14 -2.58
N ARG A 513 1.94 24.90 -1.26
CA ARG A 513 2.00 23.53 -0.72
C ARG A 513 0.77 22.72 -1.16
N LEU A 514 1.00 21.48 -1.51
CA LEU A 514 -0.08 20.55 -1.81
C LEU A 514 -0.92 20.25 -0.57
N ILE A 515 -2.22 20.08 -0.79
CA ILE A 515 -3.19 19.78 0.27
C ILE A 515 -3.08 18.31 0.72
N ASN A 516 -3.43 18.05 1.98
CA ASN A 516 -3.47 16.74 2.60
C ASN A 516 -2.12 16.01 2.61
N ILE A 517 -1.02 16.76 2.69
CA ILE A 517 0.34 16.22 2.80
C ILE A 517 1.02 16.90 4.00
N PRO A 518 1.25 16.17 5.11
CA PRO A 518 2.02 16.69 6.23
C PRO A 518 3.50 16.81 5.85
N LYS A 519 4.19 17.85 6.34
CA LYS A 519 5.65 17.94 6.16
C LYS A 519 6.38 16.85 6.95
N ASP A 520 5.88 16.57 8.13
CA ASP A 520 6.50 15.65 9.07
C ASP A 520 5.52 14.55 9.43
N SER A 521 5.95 13.31 9.35
CA SER A 521 5.18 12.16 9.81
C SER A 521 6.12 11.08 10.33
N GLY A 522 5.62 10.21 11.21
CA GLY A 522 6.43 9.12 11.70
C GLY A 522 5.68 8.16 12.61
N GLU A 523 6.31 7.04 12.88
CA GLU A 523 5.80 6.00 13.74
C GLU A 523 6.94 5.40 14.57
N LEU A 524 6.65 5.14 15.82
CA LEU A 524 7.50 4.36 16.74
C LEU A 524 6.68 3.18 17.22
N ALA A 525 7.17 1.97 17.02
CA ALA A 525 6.58 0.76 17.56
C ALA A 525 7.61 -0.03 18.40
N LEU A 526 7.20 -0.39 19.60
CA LEU A 526 7.90 -1.34 20.45
C LEU A 526 7.11 -2.64 20.45
N THR A 527 7.72 -3.74 20.04
CA THR A 527 7.13 -5.07 20.14
C THR A 527 7.82 -5.88 21.21
N TYR A 528 7.04 -6.63 21.96
CA TYR A 528 7.47 -7.56 22.98
C TYR A 528 6.99 -8.96 22.64
N ASN A 529 7.87 -9.94 22.61
CA ASN A 529 7.56 -11.34 22.36
C ASN A 529 8.27 -12.21 23.40
N SER A 530 7.54 -12.59 24.44
CA SER A 530 8.08 -13.34 25.56
C SER A 530 8.05 -14.85 25.35
N SER A 531 8.96 -15.54 25.98
CA SER A 531 8.91 -17.00 26.15
C SER A 531 7.73 -17.48 27.02
N PHE A 532 7.04 -16.58 27.74
CA PHE A 532 5.93 -16.89 28.66
C PHE A 532 4.53 -16.80 28.01
N ASN A 533 4.41 -17.05 26.73
CA ASN A 533 3.12 -16.99 25.99
C ASN A 533 2.49 -15.59 25.89
N LEU A 534 3.17 -14.54 26.33
CA LEU A 534 2.71 -13.15 26.23
C LEU A 534 3.49 -12.43 25.13
N SER A 535 2.79 -11.81 24.21
CA SER A 535 3.38 -10.88 23.25
C SER A 535 2.52 -9.63 23.14
N GLY A 536 3.05 -8.57 22.57
CA GLY A 536 2.30 -7.34 22.41
C GLY A 536 3.11 -6.23 21.78
N SER A 537 2.48 -5.07 21.62
CA SER A 537 3.11 -3.88 21.09
C SER A 537 2.55 -2.60 21.67
N LEU A 538 3.39 -1.57 21.69
CA LEU A 538 3.01 -0.18 21.87
C LEU A 538 3.43 0.57 20.62
N THR A 539 2.46 1.18 19.91
CA THR A 539 2.70 1.95 18.70
C THR A 539 2.31 3.40 18.93
N ILE A 540 3.17 4.34 18.57
CA ILE A 540 2.92 5.77 18.61
C ILE A 540 3.04 6.30 17.18
N LYS A 541 1.95 6.86 16.65
CA LYS A 541 1.91 7.52 15.34
C LYS A 541 1.90 9.03 15.51
N TYR A 542 2.64 9.74 14.67
CA TYR A 542 2.68 11.20 14.59
C TYR A 542 2.40 11.67 13.18
N ASN A 543 1.55 12.67 13.03
CA ASN A 543 1.28 13.38 11.80
C ASN A 543 1.37 14.88 12.05
N GLY A 544 2.22 15.58 11.28
CA GLY A 544 2.37 17.03 11.37
C GLY A 544 1.14 17.78 10.88
N SER A 545 1.12 19.10 11.11
CA SER A 545 0.06 19.95 10.57
C SER A 545 0.12 20.02 9.05
N GLU A 546 -1.06 20.16 8.42
CA GLU A 546 -1.18 20.15 6.97
C GLU A 546 -2.28 21.11 6.49
N ILE A 547 -2.24 21.43 5.21
CA ILE A 547 -3.29 22.20 4.54
C ILE A 547 -4.34 21.21 4.05
N GLY A 548 -5.57 21.30 4.55
CA GLY A 548 -6.71 20.54 4.03
C GLY A 548 -7.43 21.30 2.93
N THR A 549 -8.38 20.66 2.26
CA THR A 549 -9.16 21.24 1.16
C THR A 549 -9.96 22.49 1.59
N TYR A 550 -10.47 22.48 2.82
CA TYR A 550 -11.36 23.54 3.32
C TYR A 550 -10.83 24.24 4.58
N GLY A 551 -9.66 23.88 5.06
CA GLY A 551 -9.03 24.46 6.24
C GLY A 551 -7.77 23.73 6.65
N ASN A 552 -7.03 24.30 7.59
CA ASN A 552 -5.83 23.68 8.13
C ASN A 552 -6.21 22.54 9.09
N LEU A 553 -5.41 21.48 9.05
CA LEU A 553 -5.49 20.37 9.98
C LEU A 553 -4.33 20.45 10.98
N ASP A 554 -4.64 20.36 12.25
CA ASP A 554 -3.66 20.37 13.33
C ASP A 554 -2.84 19.09 13.34
N SER A 555 -1.62 19.17 13.87
CA SER A 555 -0.81 17.98 14.14
C SER A 555 -1.44 17.12 15.24
N TRP A 556 -1.24 15.82 15.11
CA TRP A 556 -1.74 14.87 16.10
C TRP A 556 -0.75 13.74 16.39
N SER A 557 -0.91 13.14 17.55
CA SER A 557 -0.24 11.89 17.92
C SER A 557 -1.26 10.94 18.51
N ARG A 558 -1.16 9.66 18.15
CA ARG A 558 -2.01 8.57 18.65
C ARG A 558 -1.12 7.46 19.19
N ALA A 559 -1.51 6.89 20.31
CA ALA A 559 -0.88 5.72 20.90
C ALA A 559 -1.85 4.55 20.91
N ASP A 560 -1.38 3.39 20.46
CA ASP A 560 -2.14 2.13 20.40
C ASP A 560 -1.37 1.04 21.16
N ILE A 561 -2.08 0.16 21.85
CA ILE A 561 -1.50 -0.98 22.57
C ILE A 561 -2.20 -2.27 22.19
N ASN A 562 -1.43 -3.33 21.97
CA ASN A 562 -1.91 -4.67 21.67
C ASN A 562 -1.25 -5.66 22.63
N LEU A 563 -2.03 -6.61 23.13
CA LEU A 563 -1.55 -7.69 23.99
C LEU A 563 -2.14 -9.01 23.49
N PHE A 564 -1.32 -10.01 23.34
CA PHE A 564 -1.67 -11.36 22.90
C PHE A 564 -1.23 -12.35 23.95
N TYR A 565 -2.09 -13.28 24.32
CA TYR A 565 -1.78 -14.33 25.26
C TYR A 565 -2.15 -15.71 24.72
N LYS A 566 -1.16 -16.56 24.50
CA LYS A 566 -1.36 -17.95 24.07
C LYS A 566 -1.87 -18.76 25.25
N LEU A 567 -3.14 -19.19 25.19
CA LEU A 567 -3.74 -20.07 26.20
C LEU A 567 -3.14 -21.47 26.11
N ASN A 568 -2.87 -21.94 24.90
CA ASN A 568 -2.23 -23.22 24.59
C ASN A 568 -1.70 -23.17 23.13
N ASN A 569 -1.26 -24.32 22.60
CA ASN A 569 -0.72 -24.40 21.23
C ASN A 569 -1.74 -24.14 20.13
N PHE A 570 -3.04 -24.15 20.44
CA PHE A 570 -4.13 -24.04 19.49
C PHE A 570 -4.93 -22.74 19.64
N SER A 571 -4.82 -22.05 20.78
CA SER A 571 -5.68 -20.90 21.07
C SER A 571 -4.91 -19.71 21.67
N GLU A 572 -5.26 -18.54 21.20
CA GLU A 572 -4.74 -17.24 21.61
C GLU A 572 -5.90 -16.29 21.89
N VAL A 573 -5.83 -15.54 22.96
CA VAL A 573 -6.72 -14.42 23.27
C VAL A 573 -5.91 -13.16 23.14
N TYR A 574 -6.50 -12.12 22.57
CA TYR A 574 -5.85 -10.84 22.49
C TYR A 574 -6.77 -9.68 22.85
N PHE A 575 -6.14 -8.60 23.27
CA PHE A 575 -6.76 -7.36 23.67
C PHE A 575 -6.06 -6.22 22.96
N ARG A 576 -6.82 -5.27 22.45
CA ARG A 576 -6.31 -4.08 21.78
C ARG A 576 -7.00 -2.84 22.29
N VAL A 577 -6.24 -1.76 22.47
CA VAL A 577 -6.76 -0.40 22.66
C VAL A 577 -6.14 0.50 21.61
N GLU A 578 -6.98 1.12 20.81
CA GLU A 578 -6.60 2.18 19.88
C GLU A 578 -6.87 3.54 20.51
N ASN A 579 -6.08 4.53 20.11
CA ASN A 579 -6.19 5.90 20.62
C ASN A 579 -6.19 5.95 22.16
N LEU A 580 -5.21 5.29 22.79
CA LEU A 580 -5.09 5.11 24.24
C LEU A 580 -5.24 6.45 25.01
N LEU A 581 -4.74 7.54 24.43
CA LEU A 581 -4.74 8.87 25.03
C LEU A 581 -6.01 9.66 24.74
N ASP A 582 -6.99 9.06 24.04
CA ASP A 582 -8.29 9.67 23.70
C ASP A 582 -8.13 11.00 22.94
N LYS A 583 -7.17 11.05 22.02
CA LYS A 583 -6.91 12.24 21.22
C LYS A 583 -7.98 12.43 20.17
N ASN A 584 -8.61 13.59 20.18
CA ASN A 584 -9.49 14.00 19.08
C ASN A 584 -8.65 14.66 17.98
N TYR A 585 -8.78 14.20 16.73
CA TYR A 585 -8.06 14.69 15.58
C TYR A 585 -8.86 14.46 14.28
N GLN A 586 -8.47 15.09 13.20
CA GLN A 586 -9.02 14.88 11.87
C GLN A 586 -7.90 14.48 10.90
N GLN A 587 -8.19 13.58 9.98
CA GLN A 587 -7.32 13.26 8.85
C GLN A 587 -7.77 13.96 7.57
N VAL A 588 -9.06 14.23 7.45
CA VAL A 588 -9.69 15.04 6.41
C VAL A 588 -10.59 16.05 7.10
N PHE A 589 -10.57 17.29 6.62
CA PHE A 589 -11.31 18.40 7.23
C PHE A 589 -12.81 18.11 7.31
N GLY A 590 -13.39 18.29 8.51
CA GLY A 590 -14.81 18.05 8.80
C GLY A 590 -15.18 16.61 9.15
N TYR A 591 -14.25 15.66 8.95
CA TYR A 591 -14.48 14.26 9.27
C TYR A 591 -13.86 13.89 10.63
N GLY A 592 -14.67 13.26 11.49
CA GLY A 592 -14.25 12.81 12.80
C GLY A 592 -13.42 11.52 12.76
N THR A 593 -12.69 11.26 13.81
CA THR A 593 -11.97 9.99 14.02
C THR A 593 -12.45 9.32 15.30
N PRO A 594 -12.35 7.97 15.40
CA PRO A 594 -12.78 7.27 16.60
C PRO A 594 -12.05 7.74 17.86
N ASP A 595 -12.81 7.92 18.94
CA ASP A 595 -12.28 8.07 20.29
C ASP A 595 -11.51 6.82 20.70
N ARG A 596 -11.00 6.80 21.96
CA ARG A 596 -10.41 5.60 22.52
C ARG A 596 -11.35 4.41 22.36
N SER A 597 -10.85 3.35 21.72
CA SER A 597 -11.61 2.14 21.46
C SER A 597 -10.87 0.91 21.94
N GLY A 598 -11.62 -0.12 22.29
CA GLY A 598 -11.07 -1.39 22.72
C GLY A 598 -11.75 -2.56 22.04
N LEU A 599 -11.00 -3.64 21.83
CA LEU A 599 -11.55 -4.90 21.38
C LEU A 599 -10.89 -6.08 22.10
N VAL A 600 -11.61 -7.19 22.12
CA VAL A 600 -11.13 -8.50 22.55
C VAL A 600 -11.36 -9.48 21.41
N GLY A 601 -10.37 -10.31 21.12
CA GLY A 601 -10.46 -11.35 20.12
C GLY A 601 -9.94 -12.69 20.63
N VAL A 602 -10.45 -13.74 20.02
CA VAL A 602 -10.02 -15.13 20.22
C VAL A 602 -9.65 -15.72 18.88
N LYS A 603 -8.48 -16.35 18.82
CA LYS A 603 -8.01 -17.09 17.64
C LYS A 603 -7.80 -18.55 18.03
N VAL A 604 -8.30 -19.46 17.18
CA VAL A 604 -8.13 -20.92 17.35
C VAL A 604 -7.57 -21.49 16.05
N ASN A 605 -6.50 -22.26 16.15
CA ASN A 605 -5.79 -22.87 15.00
C ASN A 605 -5.73 -24.39 15.23
N PHE A 606 -6.20 -25.18 14.24
CA PHE A 606 -6.19 -26.64 14.25
C PHE A 606 -5.29 -27.22 13.14
#